data_30822f62bc1adb80572c5b85da1d358b
#
_entry.id   30822f62bc1adb80572c5b85da1d358b
#
_cell.length_a   1.000
_cell.length_b   1.000
_cell.length_c   1.000
_cell.angle_alpha   90.00
_cell.angle_beta   90.00
_cell.angle_gamma   90.00
#
_symmetry.space_group_name_H-M   'P 1'
#
loop_
_entity.id
_entity.type
_entity.pdbx_description
1 polymer ?
#
loop_
_entity_poly.entity_id
_entity_poly.type
_entity_poly.pdbx_seq_one_letter_code
_entity_poly.pdbx_strand_id
1 'polypeptide(L)' 'MEKSKLIKVSTYANQQGISVPAVYKRINAGSVECVEIDGVKFIKVNNEDGKH' A
#
# COMPACT_ATOMS: atom_id res chain seq x y z
N MET A 1 -12.26 6.90 14.41
CA MET A 1 -11.04 7.02 14.37
C MET A 1 -10.41 6.41 13.29
N GLU A 2 -9.47 6.98 12.63
CA GLU A 2 -8.89 6.38 11.55
C GLU A 2 -7.68 5.70 11.86
N LYS A 3 -7.41 4.55 11.38
CA LYS A 3 -6.25 3.81 11.58
C LYS A 3 -5.59 3.58 10.30
N SER A 4 -4.45 4.12 10.08
CA SER A 4 -3.70 3.81 8.88
C SER A 4 -2.43 3.16 9.27
N LYS A 5 -1.90 2.34 8.38
CA LYS A 5 -0.76 1.56 8.59
C LYS A 5 0.10 1.63 7.38
N LEU A 6 1.38 1.64 7.55
CA LEU A 6 2.32 1.61 6.43
C LEU A 6 2.91 0.22 6.34
N ILE A 7 2.88 -0.37 5.15
CA ILE A 7 3.49 -1.66 4.93
C ILE A 7 4.41 -1.55 3.73
N LYS A 8 5.38 -2.43 3.65
CA LYS A 8 6.31 -2.40 2.55
C LYS A 8 5.59 -2.75 1.27
N VAL A 9 6.11 -2.27 0.16
CA VAL A 9 5.52 -2.54 -1.14
C VAL A 9 5.47 -4.05 -1.38
N SER A 10 6.53 -4.77 -1.04
CA SER A 10 6.56 -6.20 -1.25
C SER A 10 5.51 -6.91 -0.38
N THR A 11 5.30 -6.43 0.83
CA THR A 11 4.27 -7.01 1.69
C THR A 11 2.89 -6.79 1.10
N TYR A 12 2.67 -5.59 0.60
CA TYR A 12 1.38 -5.29 -0.01
C TYR A 12 1.14 -6.18 -1.23
N ALA A 13 2.18 -6.35 -2.07
CA ALA A 13 2.07 -7.19 -3.24
C ALA A 13 1.69 -8.61 -2.85
N ASN A 14 2.33 -9.13 -1.82
CA ASN A 14 2.05 -10.46 -1.33
C ASN A 14 0.61 -10.57 -0.84
N GLN A 15 0.15 -9.60 -0.10
CA GLN A 15 -1.22 -9.62 0.41
C GLN A 15 -2.25 -9.56 -0.71
N GLN A 16 -1.93 -8.84 -1.76
CA GLN A 16 -2.87 -8.70 -2.86
C GLN A 16 -2.71 -9.79 -3.92
N GLY A 17 -1.69 -10.61 -3.79
CA GLY A 17 -1.44 -11.66 -4.78
C GLY A 17 -1.01 -11.11 -6.12
N ILE A 18 -0.28 -10.02 -6.12
CA ILE A 18 0.19 -9.40 -7.37
C ILE A 18 1.68 -9.17 -7.27
N SER A 19 2.29 -8.81 -8.38
CA SER A 19 3.72 -8.57 -8.40
C SER A 19 4.01 -7.14 -7.96
N VAL A 20 5.25 -6.89 -7.59
CA VAL A 20 5.68 -5.56 -7.19
C VAL A 20 5.47 -4.54 -8.32
N PRO A 21 5.84 -4.84 -9.56
CA PRO A 21 5.55 -3.89 -10.63
C PRO A 21 4.06 -3.56 -10.76
N ALA A 22 3.19 -4.51 -10.47
CA ALA A 22 1.76 -4.25 -10.51
C ALA A 22 1.35 -3.27 -9.42
N VAL A 23 2.02 -3.33 -8.27
CA VAL A 23 1.78 -2.37 -7.20
C VAL A 23 2.14 -0.97 -7.67
N TYR A 24 3.27 -0.83 -8.35
CA TYR A 24 3.68 0.48 -8.84
C TYR A 24 2.70 1.02 -9.87
N LYS A 25 2.10 0.16 -10.65
CA LYS A 25 1.08 0.60 -11.56
C LYS A 25 -0.11 1.17 -10.82
N ARG A 26 -0.50 0.54 -9.73
CA ARG A 26 -1.60 1.05 -8.93
C ARG A 26 -1.26 2.38 -8.28
N ILE A 27 0.00 2.54 -7.86
CA ILE A 27 0.45 3.79 -7.29
C ILE A 27 0.34 4.90 -8.32
N ASN A 28 0.80 4.63 -9.53
CA ASN A 28 0.73 5.63 -10.58
C ASN A 28 -0.67 5.97 -10.97
N ALA A 29 -1.57 5.03 -10.87
CA ALA A 29 -2.96 5.26 -11.22
C ALA A 29 -3.72 5.96 -10.09
N GLY A 30 -3.09 6.12 -8.94
CA GLY A 30 -3.76 6.76 -7.82
C GLY A 30 -4.66 5.85 -7.02
N SER A 31 -4.57 4.54 -7.24
CA SER A 31 -5.41 3.60 -6.52
C SER A 31 -4.91 3.36 -5.11
N VAL A 32 -3.63 3.52 -4.88
CA VAL A 32 -3.06 3.34 -3.54
C VAL A 32 -2.12 4.49 -3.27
N GLU A 33 -1.89 4.74 -2.01
CA GLU A 33 -1.03 5.83 -1.61
C GLU A 33 0.32 5.30 -1.21
N CYS A 34 1.38 5.91 -1.68
CA CYS A 34 2.73 5.48 -1.40
C CYS A 34 3.44 6.55 -0.60
N VAL A 35 4.14 6.12 0.45
CA VAL A 35 4.91 7.03 1.27
C VAL A 35 6.34 6.55 1.27
N GLU A 36 7.30 7.45 1.07
CA GLU A 36 8.69 7.06 1.08
C GLU A 36 9.34 7.57 2.35
N ILE A 37 9.98 6.68 3.09
CA ILE A 37 10.66 7.03 4.32
C ILE A 37 12.07 6.46 4.24
N ASP A 38 13.06 7.33 4.37
CA ASP A 38 14.45 6.87 4.33
C ASP A 38 14.78 6.07 3.09
N GLY A 39 14.25 6.44 1.95
CA GLY A 39 14.53 5.75 0.72
C GLY A 39 13.76 4.45 0.56
N VAL A 40 12.90 4.13 1.49
CA VAL A 40 12.10 2.90 1.41
C VAL A 40 10.65 3.28 1.18
N LYS A 41 10.03 2.63 0.22
CA LYS A 41 8.64 2.94 -0.13
C LYS A 41 7.69 2.06 0.63
N PHE A 42 6.67 2.68 1.17
CA PHE A 42 5.64 1.97 1.93
C PHE A 42 4.28 2.29 1.33
N ILE A 43 3.35 1.39 1.49
CA ILE A 43 1.99 1.62 1.04
C ILE A 43 1.16 1.95 2.27
N LYS A 44 0.39 3.02 2.16
CA LYS A 44 -0.47 3.42 3.25
C LYS A 44 -1.80 2.69 3.10
N VAL A 45 -2.14 1.86 4.04
CA VAL A 45 -3.40 1.15 4.00
C VAL A 45 -4.27 1.63 5.13
N ASN A 46 -5.57 1.68 4.86
CA ASN A 46 -6.50 2.13 5.81
C ASN A 46 -7.19 0.96 6.41
N ASN A 47 -7.09 0.76 7.73
CA ASN A 47 -7.63 -0.38 8.29
C ASN A 47 -8.96 -0.21 8.78
N GLU A 48 -9.64 0.88 8.58
CA GLU A 48 -10.86 1.02 9.09
C GLU A 48 -11.86 0.45 8.36
N ASP A 49 -11.76 0.00 7.35
CA ASP A 49 -12.74 -0.50 6.69
C ASP A 49 -13.12 -1.71 6.96
N GLY A 50 -13.08 -1.98 7.38
CA GLY A 50 -13.56 -3.08 7.69
C GLY A 50 -14.84 -3.29 7.51
N LYS A 51 -15.18 -2.93 7.34
CA LYS A 51 -16.12 -3.08 7.33
C LYS A 51 -16.88 -3.12 6.78
N HIS A 52 -17.07 -3.11 6.53
CA HIS A 52 -17.62 -3.14 6.12
C HIS A 52 -17.92 -3.55 6.07
#